data_6143008ea9d009cbccbe7c6dd73bd67b
#
_entry.id   6143008ea9d009cbccbe7c6dd73bd67b
#
_cell.length_a   1.000
_cell.length_b   1.000
_cell.length_c   1.000
_cell.angle_alpha   90.00
_cell.angle_beta   90.00
_cell.angle_gamma   90.00
#
_symmetry.space_group_name_H-M   'P 1'
#
loop_
_entity.id
_entity.type
_entity.pdbx_description
1 polymer ?
#
loop_
_entity_poly.entity_id
_entity_poly.type
_entity_poly.pdbx_seq_one_letter_code
_entity_poly.pdbx_strand_id
1 'polypeptide(L)'
;MRLLVLAAALVLAAPVAQAQTVTVEHPWARATAAHAENGAAYVTLTAGTADRLTGASTPVAATVQVHEILHDNGIMRMREVDGGLALEAGKPVTLAPGGYHLMLIGLKQQLKRGESFPLTLSFTNEPAVTVSVPVTAAGAGGAPMDHMHMPN
;
A
#
# COMPACT_ATOMS: atom_id res chain seq x y z
N MET A 1 54.63 -19.46 38.38
CA MET A 1 54.24 -19.19 37.00
C MET A 1 52.73 -19.33 36.90
N ARG A 2 51.97 -18.21 36.98
CA ARG A 2 50.48 -18.21 37.01
C ARG A 2 50.00 -17.85 35.63
N LEU A 3 49.37 -18.80 34.92
CA LEU A 3 48.68 -18.55 33.64
C LEU A 3 47.33 -17.88 33.95
N LEU A 4 47.19 -16.65 33.49
CA LEU A 4 45.91 -15.93 33.39
C LEU A 4 45.26 -16.33 32.08
N VAL A 5 44.15 -17.08 32.15
CA VAL A 5 43.28 -17.38 31.00
C VAL A 5 42.30 -16.23 30.89
N LEU A 6 42.45 -15.38 29.85
CA LEU A 6 41.48 -14.38 29.48
C LEU A 6 40.34 -15.06 28.67
N ALA A 7 39.18 -15.20 29.27
CA ALA A 7 37.98 -15.62 28.56
C ALA A 7 37.37 -14.40 27.86
N ALA A 8 37.50 -14.34 26.54
CA ALA A 8 36.82 -13.34 25.70
C ALA A 8 35.35 -13.74 25.55
N ALA A 9 34.45 -13.01 26.20
CA ALA A 9 33.01 -13.18 25.99
C ALA A 9 32.60 -12.55 24.68
N LEU A 10 32.27 -13.38 23.68
CA LEU A 10 31.73 -12.97 22.40
C LEU A 10 30.21 -12.62 22.58
N VAL A 11 29.91 -11.34 22.70
CA VAL A 11 28.52 -10.86 22.75
C VAL A 11 27.94 -10.96 21.31
N LEU A 12 27.14 -12.00 21.08
CA LEU A 12 26.30 -12.08 19.87
C LEU A 12 25.19 -11.01 20.00
N ALA A 13 25.35 -9.89 19.28
CA ALA A 13 24.26 -8.94 19.08
C ALA A 13 23.24 -9.59 18.14
N ALA A 14 22.11 -10.08 18.68
CA ALA A 14 20.98 -10.49 17.87
C ALA A 14 20.41 -9.27 17.11
N PRO A 15 20.09 -9.38 15.82
CA PRO A 15 19.42 -8.29 15.11
C PRO A 15 18.06 -8.06 15.77
N VAL A 16 17.84 -6.85 16.27
CA VAL A 16 16.53 -6.42 16.74
C VAL A 16 15.67 -6.28 15.47
N ALA A 17 14.76 -7.21 15.24
CA ALA A 17 13.74 -7.07 14.21
C ALA A 17 12.91 -5.85 14.59
N GLN A 18 13.04 -4.76 13.83
CA GLN A 18 12.19 -3.60 13.99
C GLN A 18 10.80 -4.01 13.55
N ALA A 19 9.85 -3.99 14.49
CA ALA A 19 8.45 -4.21 14.18
C ALA A 19 7.99 -3.12 13.20
N GLN A 20 7.40 -3.52 12.06
CA GLN A 20 6.80 -2.58 11.13
C GLN A 20 5.70 -1.83 11.85
N THR A 21 5.80 -0.51 11.91
CA THR A 21 4.80 0.32 12.59
C THR A 21 3.69 0.77 11.65
N VAL A 22 3.83 0.56 10.32
CA VAL A 22 2.75 0.77 9.35
C VAL A 22 2.13 -0.56 8.96
N THR A 23 0.82 -0.68 9.23
CA THR A 23 -0.01 -1.81 8.82
C THR A 23 -0.70 -1.50 7.49
N VAL A 24 -0.62 -2.42 6.54
CA VAL A 24 -1.28 -2.34 5.23
C VAL A 24 -2.37 -3.40 5.16
N GLU A 25 -3.62 -2.96 5.02
CA GLU A 25 -4.78 -3.84 5.03
C GLU A 25 -5.60 -3.67 3.75
N HIS A 26 -6.31 -4.72 3.36
CA HIS A 26 -7.25 -4.74 2.24
C HIS A 26 -6.68 -4.17 0.92
N PRO A 27 -5.48 -4.58 0.48
CA PRO A 27 -4.95 -4.15 -0.80
C PRO A 27 -5.80 -4.75 -1.93
N TRP A 28 -6.15 -3.94 -2.92
CA TRP A 28 -6.81 -4.40 -4.14
C TRP A 28 -6.61 -3.43 -5.28
N ALA A 29 -6.77 -3.90 -6.50
CA ALA A 29 -6.72 -3.07 -7.70
C ALA A 29 -7.90 -3.38 -8.61
N ARG A 30 -8.28 -2.40 -9.41
CA ARG A 30 -9.33 -2.54 -10.40
C ARG A 30 -8.79 -3.19 -11.66
N ALA A 31 -9.51 -4.20 -12.19
CA ALA A 31 -9.21 -4.78 -13.50
C ALA A 31 -9.28 -3.71 -14.60
N THR A 32 -8.40 -3.81 -15.59
CA THR A 32 -8.31 -2.83 -16.69
C THR A 32 -8.66 -3.47 -18.02
N ALA A 33 -8.96 -2.63 -19.02
CA ALA A 33 -9.07 -3.05 -20.40
C ALA A 33 -7.69 -3.49 -20.95
N ALA A 34 -7.68 -4.22 -22.06
CA ALA A 34 -6.48 -4.84 -22.63
C ALA A 34 -5.35 -3.85 -22.97
N HIS A 35 -5.68 -2.61 -23.33
CA HIS A 35 -4.71 -1.59 -23.72
C HIS A 35 -4.80 -0.33 -22.84
N ALA A 36 -5.26 -0.48 -21.60
CA ALA A 36 -5.29 0.62 -20.64
C ALA A 36 -3.86 1.06 -20.31
N GLU A 37 -3.61 2.36 -20.42
CA GLU A 37 -2.33 2.96 -20.05
C GLU A 37 -2.20 3.17 -18.54
N ASN A 38 -3.33 3.28 -17.84
CA ASN A 38 -3.39 3.58 -16.42
C ASN A 38 -4.30 2.61 -15.68
N GLY A 39 -4.00 2.43 -14.39
CA GLY A 39 -4.80 1.65 -13.46
C GLY A 39 -4.89 2.32 -12.10
N ALA A 40 -5.68 1.76 -11.20
CA ALA A 40 -5.83 2.23 -9.84
C ALA A 40 -5.74 1.09 -8.84
N ALA A 41 -5.03 1.35 -7.74
CA ALA A 41 -4.95 0.45 -6.60
C ALA A 41 -5.35 1.18 -5.32
N TYR A 42 -5.81 0.42 -4.35
CA TYR A 42 -6.37 0.88 -3.09
C TYR A 42 -5.85 0.03 -1.94
N VAL A 43 -5.65 0.67 -0.80
CA VAL A 43 -5.20 0.03 0.44
C VAL A 43 -5.76 0.81 1.63
N THR A 44 -5.80 0.19 2.80
CA THR A 44 -5.97 0.88 4.08
C THR A 44 -4.63 0.89 4.81
N LEU A 45 -4.20 2.06 5.27
CA LEU A 45 -2.93 2.28 5.96
C LEU A 45 -3.19 2.73 7.39
N THR A 46 -2.55 2.09 8.35
CA THR A 46 -2.55 2.51 9.75
C THR A 46 -1.11 2.61 10.25
N ALA A 47 -0.68 3.80 10.62
CA ALA A 47 0.64 4.03 11.20
C ALA A 47 0.58 3.98 12.73
N GLY A 48 1.51 3.27 13.37
CA GLY A 48 1.64 3.25 14.83
C GLY A 48 2.18 4.56 15.40
N THR A 49 3.06 5.21 14.64
CA THR A 49 3.56 6.58 14.85
C THR A 49 3.28 7.41 13.61
N ALA A 50 3.13 8.73 13.77
CA ALA A 50 2.86 9.62 12.66
C ALA A 50 3.95 9.47 11.57
N ASP A 51 3.54 9.28 10.33
CA ASP A 51 4.41 9.11 9.17
C ASP A 51 3.76 9.69 7.91
N ARG A 52 4.36 9.45 6.78
CA ARG A 52 3.86 9.91 5.48
C ARG A 52 4.15 8.86 4.40
N LEU A 53 3.11 8.49 3.64
CA LEU A 53 3.28 7.72 2.43
C LEU A 53 3.83 8.65 1.34
N THR A 54 5.09 8.47 0.99
CA THR A 54 5.80 9.35 0.04
C THR A 54 5.72 8.90 -1.40
N GLY A 55 5.39 7.62 -1.62
CA GLY A 55 5.27 7.06 -2.96
C GLY A 55 5.04 5.56 -2.94
N ALA A 56 4.97 5.00 -4.13
CA ALA A 56 4.86 3.56 -4.32
C ALA A 56 5.51 3.15 -5.64
N SER A 57 5.79 1.85 -5.78
CA SER A 57 6.33 1.27 -7.00
C SER A 57 5.79 -0.14 -7.23
N THR A 58 5.74 -0.54 -8.49
CA THR A 58 5.33 -1.89 -8.89
C THR A 58 5.98 -2.26 -10.21
N PRO A 59 6.31 -3.54 -10.45
CA PRO A 59 6.84 -3.97 -11.74
C PRO A 59 5.82 -3.89 -12.89
N VAL A 60 4.52 -3.80 -12.60
CA VAL A 60 3.46 -3.78 -13.63
C VAL A 60 3.14 -2.38 -14.19
N ALA A 61 3.74 -1.33 -13.65
CA ALA A 61 3.59 0.05 -14.14
C ALA A 61 4.93 0.78 -14.17
N ALA A 62 5.03 1.83 -14.98
CA ALA A 62 6.23 2.66 -15.04
C ALA A 62 6.37 3.54 -13.80
N THR A 63 5.25 4.10 -13.32
CA THR A 63 5.23 5.00 -12.16
C THR A 63 3.94 4.75 -11.36
N VAL A 64 4.03 4.96 -10.05
CA VAL A 64 2.86 4.98 -9.14
C VAL A 64 2.86 6.31 -8.39
N GLN A 65 1.74 7.01 -8.42
CA GLN A 65 1.53 8.28 -7.73
C GLN A 65 0.34 8.18 -6.77
N VAL A 66 0.39 8.94 -5.67
CA VAL A 66 -0.77 9.12 -4.79
C VAL A 66 -1.61 10.25 -5.36
N HIS A 67 -2.86 9.97 -5.69
CA HIS A 67 -3.82 10.95 -6.19
C HIS A 67 -5.01 11.10 -5.24
N GLU A 68 -5.66 12.25 -5.30
CA GLU A 68 -6.94 12.52 -4.65
C GLU A 68 -7.97 13.02 -5.65
N ILE A 69 -9.23 12.75 -5.34
CA ILE A 69 -10.36 13.30 -6.08
C ILE A 69 -10.95 14.44 -5.26
N LEU A 70 -10.90 15.64 -5.80
CA LEU A 70 -11.51 16.83 -5.23
C LEU A 70 -12.88 17.07 -5.85
N HIS A 71 -13.86 17.39 -5.02
CA HIS A 71 -15.19 17.79 -5.45
C HIS A 71 -15.30 19.31 -5.27
N ASP A 72 -15.27 20.03 -6.38
CA ASP A 72 -15.39 21.49 -6.41
C ASP A 72 -16.57 21.89 -7.28
N ASN A 73 -17.62 22.47 -6.65
CA ASN A 73 -18.83 22.97 -7.32
C ASN A 73 -19.47 21.95 -8.30
N GLY A 74 -19.52 20.67 -7.94
CA GLY A 74 -20.06 19.61 -8.76
C GLY A 74 -19.11 19.08 -9.84
N ILE A 75 -17.88 19.60 -9.92
CA ILE A 75 -16.82 19.13 -10.79
C ILE A 75 -15.87 18.25 -10.00
N MET A 76 -15.61 17.04 -10.50
CA MET A 76 -14.61 16.15 -9.94
C MET A 76 -13.25 16.40 -10.61
N ARG A 77 -12.24 16.72 -9.81
CA ARG A 77 -10.87 16.93 -10.28
C ARG A 77 -9.95 15.92 -9.59
N MET A 78 -9.11 15.28 -10.38
CA MET A 78 -8.05 14.41 -9.91
C MET A 78 -6.75 15.20 -9.84
N ARG A 79 -6.01 15.07 -8.74
CA ARG A 79 -4.72 15.73 -8.57
C ARG A 79 -3.76 14.84 -7.80
N GLU A 80 -2.47 14.92 -8.12
CA GLU A 80 -1.42 14.31 -7.31
C GLU A 80 -1.34 14.97 -5.92
N VAL A 81 -1.12 14.16 -4.89
CA VAL A 81 -0.91 14.66 -3.53
C VAL A 81 0.57 15.01 -3.37
N ASP A 82 0.88 16.28 -3.54
CA ASP A 82 2.25 16.79 -3.43
C ASP A 82 2.83 16.54 -2.03
N GLY A 83 4.06 15.99 -1.98
CA GLY A 83 4.73 15.68 -0.72
C GLY A 83 4.20 14.46 0.00
N GLY A 84 3.28 13.69 -0.60
CA GLY A 84 2.76 12.44 -0.08
C GLY A 84 1.58 12.58 0.89
N LEU A 85 1.00 11.44 1.27
CA LEU A 85 -0.19 11.35 2.12
C LEU A 85 0.20 11.24 3.59
N ALA A 86 -0.24 12.18 4.42
CA ALA A 86 0.01 12.17 5.85
C ALA A 86 -0.76 11.03 6.55
N LEU A 87 -0.08 10.32 7.44
CA LEU A 87 -0.62 9.25 8.27
C LEU A 87 -0.51 9.67 9.74
N GLU A 88 -1.63 9.88 10.40
CA GLU A 88 -1.65 10.17 11.83
C GLU A 88 -1.55 8.87 12.63
N ALA A 89 -0.86 8.93 13.78
CA ALA A 89 -0.68 7.77 14.66
C ALA A 89 -2.02 7.14 15.07
N GLY A 90 -2.18 5.86 14.83
CA GLY A 90 -3.35 5.07 15.21
C GLY A 90 -4.62 5.35 14.40
N LYS A 91 -4.57 6.24 13.39
CA LYS A 91 -5.74 6.55 12.55
C LYS A 91 -5.63 5.85 11.20
N PRO A 92 -6.56 4.95 10.84
CA PRO A 92 -6.57 4.34 9.53
C PRO A 92 -6.90 5.37 8.44
N VAL A 93 -6.13 5.34 7.35
CA VAL A 93 -6.40 6.09 6.13
C VAL A 93 -6.73 5.09 5.03
N THR A 94 -7.96 5.13 4.54
CA THR A 94 -8.45 4.23 3.50
C THR A 94 -8.40 4.93 2.15
N LEU A 95 -7.60 4.38 1.24
CA LEU A 95 -7.62 4.76 -0.16
C LEU A 95 -8.75 3.95 -0.83
N ALA A 96 -9.72 4.65 -1.40
CA ALA A 96 -10.92 4.06 -1.97
C ALA A 96 -11.40 4.86 -3.20
N PRO A 97 -12.20 4.25 -4.10
CA PRO A 97 -12.80 4.98 -5.21
C PRO A 97 -13.56 6.23 -4.75
N GLY A 98 -13.32 7.35 -5.41
CA GLY A 98 -13.89 8.65 -5.06
C GLY A 98 -13.09 9.48 -4.06
N GLY A 99 -11.99 8.94 -3.52
CA GLY A 99 -11.10 9.62 -2.60
C GLY A 99 -9.63 9.51 -3.02
N TYR A 100 -8.76 9.21 -2.06
CA TYR A 100 -7.36 8.89 -2.36
C TYR A 100 -7.25 7.57 -3.10
N HIS A 101 -6.27 7.48 -4.00
CA HIS A 101 -5.92 6.24 -4.69
C HIS A 101 -4.46 6.25 -5.14
N LEU A 102 -3.94 5.06 -5.40
CA LEU A 102 -2.65 4.88 -6.04
C LEU A 102 -2.88 4.77 -7.55
N MET A 103 -2.45 5.79 -8.28
CA MET A 103 -2.53 5.83 -9.74
C MET A 103 -1.34 5.09 -10.33
N LEU A 104 -1.60 3.97 -11.00
CA LEU A 104 -0.60 3.23 -11.76
C LEU A 104 -0.53 3.82 -13.15
N ILE A 105 0.60 4.42 -13.51
CA ILE A 105 0.81 5.15 -14.76
C ILE A 105 1.77 4.36 -15.65
N GLY A 106 1.44 4.26 -16.92
CA GLY A 106 2.23 3.50 -17.88
C GLY A 106 2.22 2.00 -17.57
N LEU A 107 1.03 1.40 -17.56
CA LEU A 107 0.88 -0.03 -17.38
C LEU A 107 1.66 -0.81 -18.44
N LYS A 108 2.49 -1.75 -18.00
CA LYS A 108 3.28 -2.63 -18.85
C LYS A 108 2.51 -3.88 -19.27
N GLN A 109 1.40 -4.14 -18.59
CA GLN A 109 0.51 -5.27 -18.83
C GLN A 109 -0.92 -4.95 -18.38
N GLN A 110 -1.89 -5.66 -18.91
CA GLN A 110 -3.27 -5.60 -18.46
C GLN A 110 -3.36 -6.12 -17.01
N LEU A 111 -4.12 -5.45 -16.16
CA LEU A 111 -4.51 -5.97 -14.85
C LEU A 111 -5.76 -6.83 -15.02
N LYS A 112 -5.58 -8.15 -14.98
CA LYS A 112 -6.66 -9.12 -15.19
C LYS A 112 -7.25 -9.56 -13.86
N ARG A 113 -8.56 -9.64 -13.81
CA ARG A 113 -9.29 -10.16 -12.64
C ARG A 113 -8.76 -11.55 -12.25
N GLY A 114 -8.52 -11.74 -10.96
CA GLY A 114 -8.01 -13.00 -10.38
C GLY A 114 -6.49 -13.12 -10.37
N GLU A 115 -5.77 -12.19 -11.01
CA GLU A 115 -4.31 -12.06 -10.88
C GLU A 115 -3.95 -11.19 -9.68
N SER A 116 -2.67 -11.20 -9.28
CA SER A 116 -2.11 -10.33 -8.25
C SER A 116 -0.76 -9.82 -8.70
N PHE A 117 -0.36 -8.66 -8.17
CA PHE A 117 0.95 -8.08 -8.42
C PHE A 117 1.55 -7.50 -7.12
N PRO A 118 2.89 -7.44 -7.01
CA PRO A 118 3.53 -6.81 -5.86
C PRO A 118 3.47 -5.30 -5.98
N LEU A 119 3.16 -4.63 -4.87
CA LEU A 119 3.17 -3.18 -4.71
C LEU A 119 4.04 -2.84 -3.51
N THR A 120 5.05 -2.01 -3.71
CA THR A 120 5.94 -1.52 -2.66
C THR A 120 5.53 -0.10 -2.29
N LEU A 121 5.22 0.13 -1.02
CA LEU A 121 4.86 1.42 -0.45
C LEU A 121 6.07 2.01 0.26
N SER A 122 6.36 3.28 0.02
CA SER A 122 7.49 4.00 0.61
C SER A 122 7.01 5.06 1.59
N PHE A 123 7.67 5.14 2.73
CA PHE A 123 7.32 6.05 3.83
C PHE A 123 8.49 6.97 4.17
N THR A 124 8.24 8.05 4.91
CA THR A 124 9.29 8.99 5.32
C THR A 124 10.19 8.38 6.40
N ASN A 125 9.60 7.76 7.43
CA ASN A 125 10.33 7.29 8.60
C ASN A 125 10.42 5.77 8.66
N GLU A 126 9.39 5.07 8.19
CA GLU A 126 9.32 3.62 8.24
C GLU A 126 9.92 2.95 7.00
N PRO A 127 10.43 1.72 7.13
CA PRO A 127 10.89 0.94 5.99
C PRO A 127 9.77 0.73 4.96
N ALA A 128 10.16 0.61 3.69
CA ALA A 128 9.22 0.27 2.62
C ALA A 128 8.55 -1.08 2.87
N VAL A 129 7.25 -1.15 2.58
CA VAL A 129 6.43 -2.35 2.74
C VAL A 129 5.96 -2.84 1.38
N THR A 130 6.20 -4.11 1.08
CA THR A 130 5.70 -4.74 -0.15
C THR A 130 4.52 -5.65 0.18
N VAL A 131 3.41 -5.45 -0.53
CA VAL A 131 2.20 -6.26 -0.39
C VAL A 131 1.78 -6.85 -1.74
N SER A 132 1.09 -7.98 -1.70
CA SER A 132 0.44 -8.57 -2.88
C SER A 132 -0.94 -7.94 -3.07
N VAL A 133 -1.17 -7.37 -4.24
CA VAL A 133 -2.43 -6.67 -4.58
C VAL A 133 -3.26 -7.53 -5.51
N PRO A 134 -4.37 -8.11 -5.05
CA PRO A 134 -5.28 -8.85 -5.92
C PRO A 134 -6.05 -7.89 -6.83
N VAL A 135 -6.26 -8.33 -8.07
CA VAL A 135 -7.05 -7.61 -9.07
C VAL A 135 -8.50 -8.09 -9.03
N THR A 136 -9.41 -7.16 -8.76
CA THR A 136 -10.85 -7.43 -8.68
C THR A 136 -11.60 -6.88 -9.90
N ALA A 137 -12.90 -7.19 -10.02
CA ALA A 137 -13.72 -6.69 -11.12
C ALA A 137 -13.78 -5.14 -11.14
N ALA A 138 -13.91 -4.57 -12.31
CA ALA A 138 -13.90 -3.11 -12.53
C ALA A 138 -15.00 -2.33 -11.76
N GLY A 139 -16.02 -2.99 -11.23
CA GLY A 139 -17.09 -2.36 -10.43
C GLY A 139 -17.10 -2.74 -8.95
N ALA A 140 -16.16 -3.58 -8.50
CA ALA A 140 -16.11 -4.00 -7.11
C ALA A 140 -15.52 -2.87 -6.25
N GLY A 141 -16.36 -2.10 -5.60
CA GLY A 141 -15.99 -1.35 -4.42
C GLY A 141 -15.77 -2.36 -3.30
N GLY A 142 -14.49 -2.58 -2.93
CA GLY A 142 -14.11 -3.65 -2.02
C GLY A 142 -14.75 -3.54 -0.64
N ALA A 143 -15.82 -4.28 -0.44
CA ALA A 143 -16.17 -4.83 0.85
C ALA A 143 -16.38 -6.33 0.64
N PRO A 144 -15.88 -7.22 1.50
CA PRO A 144 -16.30 -8.60 1.49
C PRO A 144 -17.81 -8.63 1.67
N MET A 145 -18.54 -9.14 0.68
CA MET A 145 -19.93 -9.50 0.89
C MET A 145 -19.92 -10.69 1.83
N ASP A 146 -20.20 -10.44 3.10
CA ASP A 146 -20.63 -11.47 4.00
C ASP A 146 -21.86 -12.14 3.36
N HIS A 147 -21.73 -13.42 3.03
CA HIS A 147 -22.82 -14.23 2.54
C HIS A 147 -23.85 -14.31 3.67
N MET A 148 -24.86 -13.44 3.63
CA MET A 148 -26.06 -13.62 4.42
C MET A 148 -26.66 -14.96 4.04
N HIS A 149 -26.45 -15.94 4.92
CA HIS A 149 -27.16 -17.20 4.93
C HIS A 149 -28.64 -16.88 5.19
N MET A 150 -29.46 -16.98 4.17
CA MET A 150 -30.91 -16.95 4.33
C MET A 150 -31.36 -18.29 4.93
N PRO A 151 -32.00 -18.33 6.10
CA PRO A 151 -32.67 -19.52 6.56
C PRO A 151 -33.92 -19.78 5.72
N ASN A 152 -34.10 -21.04 5.34
CA ASN A 152 -35.29 -21.59 4.73
C ASN A 152 -36.50 -21.46 5.68
#